data_283824971c34a1fa7fbeca49cb3b4043
#
_entry.id   283824971c34a1fa7fbeca49cb3b4043
#
_cell.length_a   1.000
_cell.length_b   1.000
_cell.length_c   1.000
_cell.angle_alpha   90.00
_cell.angle_beta   90.00
_cell.angle_gamma   90.00
#
_symmetry.space_group_name_H-M   'P 1'
#
loop_
_entity.id
_entity.type
_entity.pdbx_description
1 polymer ?
#
loop_
_entity_poly.entity_id
_entity_poly.type
_entity_poly.pdbx_seq_one_letter_code
_entity_poly.pdbx_strand_id
1 'polypeptide(L)'
;MDRETKAKKLCSLCRSLFDRGYSVGGAGNVSVRIEGGGFLVTPTGGSLGRLEPSDLAEISTDGEVLAGPKPSKEFTFHKALFDCRSDAGAIVHLHSTYLTALSCLEDLPQDNALRPFTPYYVMRVGYMPVIPYYRPGAVEIARDLAAAAQAHKVNAFLLASHGVVVLGKDIEDAVNNAEELEETARLAFILRSEKIRYLSESEIAELRS
;
A
#
# COMPACT_ATOMS: atom_id res chain seq x y z
N MET A 1 -11.74 -15.31 9.79
CA MET A 1 -12.83 -14.45 9.24
C MET A 1 -13.15 -15.01 7.86
N ASP A 2 -14.40 -15.41 7.61
CA ASP A 2 -14.81 -15.98 6.33
C ASP A 2 -14.67 -15.00 5.16
N ARG A 3 -14.75 -15.54 3.92
CA ARG A 3 -14.56 -14.80 2.67
C ARG A 3 -15.52 -13.62 2.52
N GLU A 4 -16.79 -13.83 2.83
CA GLU A 4 -17.84 -12.82 2.64
C GLU A 4 -17.63 -11.64 3.59
N THR A 5 -17.31 -11.91 4.84
CA THR A 5 -16.98 -10.91 5.85
C THR A 5 -15.74 -10.08 5.45
N LYS A 6 -14.70 -10.74 4.92
CA LYS A 6 -13.50 -10.05 4.40
C LYS A 6 -13.84 -9.16 3.21
N ALA A 7 -14.68 -9.63 2.28
CA ALA A 7 -15.11 -8.86 1.12
C ALA A 7 -15.88 -7.59 1.53
N LYS A 8 -16.87 -7.73 2.44
CA LYS A 8 -17.64 -6.60 2.97
C LYS A 8 -16.75 -5.57 3.67
N LYS A 9 -15.81 -6.04 4.50
CA LYS A 9 -14.86 -5.19 5.22
C LYS A 9 -13.93 -4.44 4.27
N LEU A 10 -13.40 -5.13 3.25
CA LEU A 10 -12.58 -4.50 2.20
C LEU A 10 -13.35 -3.39 1.50
N CYS A 11 -14.57 -3.64 1.03
CA CYS A 11 -15.39 -2.63 0.35
C CYS A 11 -15.70 -1.43 1.25
N SER A 12 -16.03 -1.66 2.52
CA SER A 12 -16.30 -0.60 3.49
C SER A 12 -15.08 0.30 3.73
N LEU A 13 -13.89 -0.29 3.88
CA LEU A 13 -12.65 0.46 4.08
C LEU A 13 -12.19 1.17 2.80
N CYS A 14 -12.37 0.56 1.63
CA CYS A 14 -12.15 1.21 0.34
C CYS A 14 -13.04 2.46 0.18
N ARG A 15 -14.31 2.37 0.55
CA ARG A 15 -15.23 3.52 0.55
C ARG A 15 -14.75 4.62 1.50
N SER A 16 -14.33 4.27 2.72
CA SER A 16 -13.76 5.23 3.67
C SER A 16 -12.55 5.97 3.11
N LEU A 17 -11.63 5.26 2.46
CA LEU A 17 -10.49 5.88 1.79
C LEU A 17 -10.92 6.83 0.66
N PHE A 18 -11.90 6.44 -0.15
CA PHE A 18 -12.42 7.27 -1.24
C PHE A 18 -13.11 8.53 -0.72
N ASP A 19 -14.01 8.39 0.27
CA ASP A 19 -14.81 9.50 0.84
C ASP A 19 -13.92 10.56 1.51
N ARG A 20 -12.74 10.15 1.99
CA ARG A 20 -11.73 11.03 2.58
C ARG A 20 -10.67 11.53 1.58
N GLY A 21 -10.80 11.21 0.30
CA GLY A 21 -9.95 11.72 -0.77
C GLY A 21 -8.59 11.03 -0.90
N TYR A 22 -8.39 9.83 -0.32
CA TYR A 22 -7.16 9.04 -0.51
C TYR A 22 -7.13 8.31 -1.86
N SER A 23 -8.27 8.22 -2.54
CA SER A 23 -8.41 7.68 -3.88
C SER A 23 -9.36 8.53 -4.70
N VAL A 24 -9.11 8.67 -6.00
CA VAL A 24 -9.94 9.44 -6.93
C VAL A 24 -10.26 8.59 -8.17
N GLY A 25 -11.48 8.74 -8.68
CA GLY A 25 -11.92 8.02 -9.88
C GLY A 25 -11.81 6.50 -9.73
N GLY A 26 -11.04 5.86 -10.60
CA GLY A 26 -10.72 4.43 -10.57
C GLY A 26 -9.25 4.14 -10.22
N ALA A 27 -8.58 5.07 -9.55
CA ALA A 27 -7.19 4.92 -9.16
C ALA A 27 -7.03 4.07 -7.90
N GLY A 28 -5.92 3.33 -7.83
CA GLY A 28 -5.61 2.44 -6.70
C GLY A 28 -6.30 1.09 -6.79
N ASN A 29 -5.85 0.17 -5.96
CA ASN A 29 -6.42 -1.18 -5.83
C ASN A 29 -6.03 -1.78 -4.48
N VAL A 30 -6.87 -2.68 -4.00
CA VAL A 30 -6.74 -3.27 -2.67
C VAL A 30 -6.96 -4.77 -2.74
N SER A 31 -6.21 -5.53 -1.96
CA SER A 31 -6.38 -6.97 -1.86
C SER A 31 -6.31 -7.47 -0.42
N VAL A 32 -6.95 -8.61 -0.16
CA VAL A 32 -6.95 -9.27 1.15
C VAL A 32 -6.85 -10.79 0.98
N ARG A 33 -5.96 -11.43 1.77
CA ARG A 33 -5.86 -12.89 1.82
C ARG A 33 -7.16 -13.53 2.30
N ILE A 34 -7.50 -14.67 1.73
CA ILE A 34 -8.62 -15.50 2.16
C ILE A 34 -8.15 -16.82 2.78
N GLU A 35 -9.00 -17.45 3.56
CA GLU A 35 -8.76 -18.78 4.09
C GLU A 35 -8.74 -19.83 2.95
N GLY A 36 -7.89 -20.83 3.07
CA GLY A 36 -7.67 -21.82 2.02
C GLY A 36 -6.64 -21.40 0.97
N GLY A 37 -6.09 -20.20 1.06
CA GLY A 37 -5.07 -19.67 0.15
C GLY A 37 -5.66 -18.72 -0.92
N GLY A 38 -4.78 -17.98 -1.58
CA GLY A 38 -5.18 -16.94 -2.52
C GLY A 38 -5.65 -15.64 -1.86
N PHE A 39 -6.29 -14.78 -2.64
CA PHE A 39 -6.71 -13.46 -2.17
C PHE A 39 -7.87 -12.89 -3.00
N LEU A 40 -8.65 -11.99 -2.41
CA LEU A 40 -9.58 -11.11 -3.11
C LEU A 40 -8.85 -9.85 -3.53
N VAL A 41 -9.19 -9.32 -4.71
CA VAL A 41 -8.63 -8.05 -5.22
C VAL A 41 -9.70 -7.25 -5.96
N THR A 42 -9.58 -5.93 -5.88
CA THR A 42 -10.47 -4.99 -6.58
C THR A 42 -10.33 -5.10 -8.10
N PRO A 43 -11.41 -4.85 -8.88
CA PRO A 43 -11.41 -5.02 -10.32
C PRO A 43 -10.65 -3.91 -11.04
N THR A 44 -10.25 -4.17 -12.29
CA THR A 44 -9.67 -3.15 -13.15
C THR A 44 -10.68 -2.04 -13.46
N GLY A 45 -10.27 -0.77 -13.29
CA GLY A 45 -11.11 0.40 -13.55
C GLY A 45 -12.24 0.62 -12.52
N GLY A 46 -12.30 -0.21 -11.47
CA GLY A 46 -13.25 -0.03 -10.38
C GLY A 46 -12.90 1.17 -9.50
N SER A 47 -13.91 1.93 -9.08
CA SER A 47 -13.72 3.00 -8.09
C SER A 47 -13.80 2.44 -6.69
N LEU A 48 -12.79 2.71 -5.84
CA LEU A 48 -12.79 2.25 -4.44
C LEU A 48 -14.03 2.72 -3.66
N GLY A 49 -14.62 3.85 -4.05
CA GLY A 49 -15.83 4.40 -3.42
C GLY A 49 -17.14 3.73 -3.81
N ARG A 50 -17.15 2.80 -4.78
CA ARG A 50 -18.39 2.21 -5.33
C ARG A 50 -18.34 0.69 -5.45
N LEU A 51 -17.43 0.05 -4.73
CA LEU A 51 -17.27 -1.39 -4.75
C LEU A 51 -18.35 -2.10 -3.91
N GLU A 52 -18.87 -3.17 -4.47
CA GLU A 52 -19.66 -4.17 -3.75
C GLU A 52 -18.87 -5.48 -3.65
N PRO A 53 -19.16 -6.37 -2.68
CA PRO A 53 -18.45 -7.64 -2.52
C PRO A 53 -18.42 -8.53 -3.77
N SER A 54 -19.45 -8.45 -4.64
CA SER A 54 -19.53 -9.14 -5.92
C SER A 54 -18.57 -8.59 -6.99
N ASP A 55 -18.04 -7.39 -6.81
CA ASP A 55 -17.10 -6.76 -7.74
C ASP A 55 -15.65 -7.21 -7.50
N LEU A 56 -15.39 -7.98 -6.46
CA LEU A 56 -14.04 -8.45 -6.15
C LEU A 56 -13.71 -9.70 -6.96
N ALA A 57 -12.54 -9.71 -7.58
CA ALA A 57 -11.97 -10.89 -8.20
C ALA A 57 -11.31 -11.78 -7.15
N GLU A 58 -11.46 -13.09 -7.29
CA GLU A 58 -10.77 -14.09 -6.46
C GLU A 58 -9.61 -14.69 -7.24
N ILE A 59 -8.42 -14.63 -6.66
CA ILE A 59 -7.17 -15.10 -7.26
C ILE A 59 -6.63 -16.27 -6.44
N SER A 60 -6.25 -17.35 -7.13
CA SER A 60 -5.60 -18.51 -6.49
C SER A 60 -4.18 -18.20 -6.03
N THR A 61 -3.58 -19.11 -5.27
CA THR A 61 -2.15 -19.06 -4.91
C THR A 61 -1.23 -19.05 -6.13
N ASP A 62 -1.65 -19.67 -7.24
CA ASP A 62 -0.87 -19.74 -8.48
C ASP A 62 -1.08 -18.52 -9.38
N GLY A 63 -2.02 -17.63 -9.01
CA GLY A 63 -2.32 -16.41 -9.75
C GLY A 63 -3.40 -16.56 -10.81
N GLU A 64 -4.17 -17.64 -10.78
CA GLU A 64 -5.32 -17.84 -11.66
C GLU A 64 -6.55 -17.11 -11.12
N VAL A 65 -7.36 -16.54 -12.02
CA VAL A 65 -8.65 -15.93 -11.68
C VAL A 65 -9.67 -17.03 -11.48
N LEU A 66 -10.09 -17.27 -10.23
CA LEU A 66 -11.04 -18.31 -9.88
C LEU A 66 -12.49 -17.86 -10.04
N ALA A 67 -12.77 -16.59 -9.70
CA ALA A 67 -14.13 -16.03 -9.72
C ALA A 67 -14.10 -14.50 -9.80
N GLY A 68 -15.25 -13.91 -10.13
CA GLY A 68 -15.44 -12.46 -10.16
C GLY A 68 -15.05 -11.81 -11.49
N PRO A 69 -15.06 -10.48 -11.56
CA PRO A 69 -14.70 -9.72 -12.75
C PRO A 69 -13.20 -9.75 -13.01
N LYS A 70 -12.78 -9.12 -14.12
CA LYS A 70 -11.35 -8.96 -14.44
C LYS A 70 -10.64 -8.19 -13.32
N PRO A 71 -9.60 -8.77 -12.69
CA PRO A 71 -8.86 -8.12 -11.61
C PRO A 71 -8.11 -6.87 -12.10
N SER A 72 -7.71 -6.00 -11.17
CA SER A 72 -6.74 -4.93 -11.44
C SER A 72 -5.54 -5.48 -12.21
N LYS A 73 -5.02 -4.72 -13.19
CA LYS A 73 -3.80 -5.09 -13.92
C LYS A 73 -2.58 -5.26 -13.01
N GLU A 74 -2.65 -4.70 -11.84
CA GLU A 74 -1.58 -4.67 -10.85
C GLU A 74 -1.66 -5.80 -9.82
N PHE A 75 -2.64 -6.70 -9.93
CA PHE A 75 -2.74 -7.84 -9.02
C PHE A 75 -1.47 -8.71 -8.98
N THR A 76 -0.65 -8.64 -10.02
CA THR A 76 0.61 -9.38 -10.12
C THR A 76 1.62 -8.98 -9.04
N PHE A 77 1.74 -7.69 -8.71
CA PHE A 77 2.61 -7.29 -7.62
C PHE A 77 2.00 -7.57 -6.23
N HIS A 78 0.64 -7.55 -6.11
CA HIS A 78 -0.01 -8.04 -4.89
C HIS A 78 0.35 -9.51 -4.64
N LYS A 79 0.24 -10.34 -5.69
CA LYS A 79 0.63 -11.75 -5.61
C LYS A 79 2.09 -11.90 -5.19
N ALA A 80 3.02 -11.20 -5.86
CA ALA A 80 4.44 -11.29 -5.56
C ALA A 80 4.76 -10.90 -4.11
N LEU A 81 4.11 -9.87 -3.58
CA LEU A 81 4.22 -9.47 -2.18
C LEU A 81 3.60 -10.51 -1.23
N PHE A 82 2.45 -11.06 -1.55
CA PHE A 82 1.87 -12.14 -0.77
C PHE A 82 2.74 -13.39 -0.77
N ASP A 83 3.38 -13.73 -1.87
CA ASP A 83 4.26 -14.90 -1.97
C ASP A 83 5.50 -14.76 -1.06
N CYS A 84 6.08 -13.57 -0.96
CA CYS A 84 7.30 -13.33 -0.19
C CYS A 84 7.06 -12.83 1.26
N ARG A 85 5.83 -12.38 1.60
CA ARG A 85 5.45 -11.85 2.91
C ARG A 85 4.26 -12.61 3.47
N SER A 86 4.53 -13.75 4.11
CA SER A 86 3.48 -14.59 4.74
C SER A 86 2.76 -13.89 5.89
N ASP A 87 3.37 -12.89 6.51
CA ASP A 87 2.82 -12.05 7.55
C ASP A 87 1.86 -10.96 7.03
N ALA A 88 1.88 -10.66 5.72
CA ALA A 88 0.95 -9.73 5.11
C ALA A 88 -0.41 -10.39 4.85
N GLY A 89 -1.47 -9.86 5.46
CA GLY A 89 -2.86 -10.28 5.25
C GLY A 89 -3.62 -9.40 4.26
N ALA A 90 -3.15 -8.17 4.00
CA ALA A 90 -3.73 -7.25 3.02
C ALA A 90 -2.69 -6.31 2.42
N ILE A 91 -3.01 -5.80 1.23
CA ILE A 91 -2.20 -4.84 0.48
C ILE A 91 -3.11 -3.73 -0.03
N VAL A 92 -2.70 -2.49 0.19
CA VAL A 92 -3.36 -1.27 -0.26
C VAL A 92 -2.41 -0.53 -1.20
N HIS A 93 -2.83 -0.32 -2.43
CA HIS A 93 -2.14 0.54 -3.39
C HIS A 93 -3.00 1.77 -3.66
N LEU A 94 -2.43 2.96 -3.45
CA LEU A 94 -3.12 4.23 -3.60
C LEU A 94 -2.30 5.22 -4.44
N HIS A 95 -3.03 6.12 -5.12
CA HIS A 95 -2.50 7.34 -5.72
C HIS A 95 -2.95 8.55 -4.89
N SER A 96 -2.76 8.47 -3.59
CA SER A 96 -3.15 9.55 -2.66
C SER A 96 -2.29 10.79 -2.88
N THR A 97 -2.84 11.97 -2.61
CA THR A 97 -2.30 13.25 -3.11
C THR A 97 -0.85 13.50 -2.70
N TYR A 98 -0.55 13.38 -1.41
CA TYR A 98 0.78 13.77 -0.90
C TYR A 98 1.84 12.69 -1.16
N LEU A 99 1.48 11.40 -1.06
CA LEU A 99 2.40 10.32 -1.40
C LEU A 99 2.67 10.28 -2.92
N THR A 100 1.67 10.54 -3.76
CA THR A 100 1.90 10.65 -5.21
C THR A 100 2.76 11.88 -5.52
N ALA A 101 2.50 13.04 -4.91
CA ALA A 101 3.34 14.22 -5.06
C ALA A 101 4.78 13.95 -4.60
N LEU A 102 4.96 13.26 -3.47
CA LEU A 102 6.27 12.83 -3.00
C LEU A 102 6.97 11.95 -4.02
N SER A 103 6.27 10.97 -4.61
CA SER A 103 6.82 10.04 -5.60
C SER A 103 7.32 10.71 -6.89
N CYS A 104 6.90 11.95 -7.16
CA CYS A 104 7.29 12.75 -8.33
C CYS A 104 8.51 13.65 -8.09
N LEU A 105 9.09 13.66 -6.88
CA LEU A 105 10.28 14.45 -6.60
C LEU A 105 11.54 13.76 -7.15
N GLU A 106 12.46 14.53 -7.76
CA GLU A 106 13.70 14.01 -8.38
C GLU A 106 14.73 13.56 -7.33
N ASP A 107 14.88 14.33 -6.25
CA ASP A 107 15.95 14.14 -5.25
C ASP A 107 15.49 13.35 -4.02
N LEU A 108 14.69 12.31 -4.20
CA LEU A 108 14.29 11.45 -3.10
C LEU A 108 15.39 10.47 -2.67
N PRO A 109 15.65 10.33 -1.37
CA PRO A 109 16.48 9.24 -0.87
C PRO A 109 15.85 7.89 -1.25
N GLN A 110 16.62 7.07 -2.00
CA GLN A 110 16.07 5.82 -2.58
C GLN A 110 15.83 4.74 -1.52
N ASP A 111 16.57 4.78 -0.45
CA ASP A 111 16.45 3.83 0.67
C ASP A 111 15.26 4.17 1.59
N ASN A 112 14.96 5.44 1.83
CA ASN A 112 13.82 5.84 2.67
C ASN A 112 13.28 7.22 2.24
N ALA A 113 12.15 7.23 1.52
CA ALA A 113 11.56 8.44 0.95
C ALA A 113 11.09 9.47 1.99
N LEU A 114 10.81 9.05 3.23
CA LEU A 114 10.37 9.92 4.32
C LEU A 114 11.28 9.74 5.53
N ARG A 115 11.98 10.81 5.89
CA ARG A 115 12.77 10.85 7.12
C ARG A 115 11.84 10.98 8.34
N PRO A 116 12.02 10.16 9.40
CA PRO A 116 11.15 10.15 10.57
C PRO A 116 11.15 11.47 11.35
N PHE A 117 9.98 12.04 11.60
CA PHE A 117 9.77 13.21 12.47
C PHE A 117 8.51 13.07 13.36
N THR A 118 7.72 12.00 13.16
CA THR A 118 6.60 11.63 14.04
C THR A 118 6.78 10.23 14.59
N PRO A 119 6.36 9.92 15.83
CA PRO A 119 6.48 8.60 16.41
C PRO A 119 5.59 7.57 15.68
N TYR A 120 4.39 7.96 15.27
CA TYR A 120 3.44 7.03 14.63
C TYR A 120 3.94 6.53 13.27
N TYR A 121 4.61 7.38 12.47
CA TYR A 121 5.29 6.91 11.26
C TYR A 121 6.28 5.78 11.55
N VAL A 122 7.12 5.94 12.60
CA VAL A 122 8.10 4.91 12.99
C VAL A 122 7.43 3.63 13.46
N MET A 123 6.41 3.74 14.29
CA MET A 123 5.72 2.60 14.89
C MET A 123 4.92 1.78 13.87
N ARG A 124 4.35 2.42 12.85
CA ARG A 124 3.51 1.76 11.85
C ARG A 124 4.27 1.30 10.63
N VAL A 125 5.19 2.11 10.13
CA VAL A 125 5.88 1.87 8.86
C VAL A 125 7.39 1.96 9.02
N GLY A 126 7.89 3.08 9.50
CA GLY A 126 9.28 3.35 9.88
C GLY A 126 10.31 3.38 8.75
N TYR A 127 9.99 2.86 7.58
CA TYR A 127 10.89 2.79 6.43
C TYR A 127 10.09 2.58 5.15
N MET A 128 10.36 3.40 4.12
CA MET A 128 9.66 3.36 2.84
C MET A 128 10.65 3.53 1.69
N PRO A 129 11.22 2.44 1.15
CA PRO A 129 12.11 2.49 -0.01
C PRO A 129 11.38 2.93 -1.28
N VAL A 130 12.12 3.55 -2.20
CA VAL A 130 11.62 3.96 -3.50
C VAL A 130 11.86 2.85 -4.52
N ILE A 131 10.80 2.43 -5.21
CA ILE A 131 10.87 1.53 -6.35
C ILE A 131 11.00 2.38 -7.63
N PRO A 132 11.92 2.07 -8.54
CA PRO A 132 12.08 2.81 -9.79
C PRO A 132 10.79 2.92 -10.60
N TYR A 133 10.71 3.95 -11.44
CA TYR A 133 9.57 4.12 -12.33
C TYR A 133 9.48 3.01 -13.37
N TYR A 134 8.32 2.42 -13.46
CA TYR A 134 7.89 1.52 -14.53
C TYR A 134 6.47 1.89 -14.98
N ARG A 135 6.11 1.55 -16.20
CA ARG A 135 4.72 1.74 -16.63
C ARG A 135 3.76 0.88 -15.78
N PRO A 136 2.56 1.36 -15.45
CA PRO A 136 1.59 0.58 -14.68
C PRO A 136 1.32 -0.81 -15.26
N GLY A 137 1.42 -1.85 -14.43
CA GLY A 137 1.26 -3.25 -14.81
C GLY A 137 2.52 -3.90 -15.40
N ALA A 138 3.67 -3.24 -15.38
CA ALA A 138 4.95 -3.84 -15.76
C ALA A 138 5.36 -4.92 -14.74
N VAL A 139 5.92 -6.04 -15.24
CA VAL A 139 6.36 -7.16 -14.38
C VAL A 139 7.54 -6.78 -13.48
N GLU A 140 8.31 -5.79 -13.88
CA GLU A 140 9.43 -5.25 -13.12
C GLU A 140 8.99 -4.67 -11.77
N ILE A 141 7.80 -4.08 -11.68
CA ILE A 141 7.25 -3.59 -10.40
C ILE A 141 7.11 -4.74 -9.41
N ALA A 142 6.54 -5.86 -9.84
CA ALA A 142 6.36 -7.03 -8.98
C ALA A 142 7.70 -7.62 -8.52
N ARG A 143 8.69 -7.69 -9.43
CA ARG A 143 10.03 -8.17 -9.13
C ARG A 143 10.73 -7.30 -8.09
N ASP A 144 10.73 -5.99 -8.29
CA ASP A 144 11.49 -5.05 -7.45
C ASP A 144 10.81 -4.86 -6.09
N LEU A 145 9.47 -4.86 -6.04
CA LEU A 145 8.71 -4.89 -4.79
C LEU A 145 9.03 -6.15 -3.97
N ALA A 146 9.03 -7.33 -4.60
CA ALA A 146 9.35 -8.58 -3.91
C ALA A 146 10.80 -8.58 -3.41
N ALA A 147 11.76 -8.11 -4.21
CA ALA A 147 13.16 -8.00 -3.82
C ALA A 147 13.34 -7.05 -2.62
N ALA A 148 12.72 -5.87 -2.64
CA ALA A 148 12.77 -4.91 -1.55
C ALA A 148 12.10 -5.44 -0.28
N ALA A 149 10.96 -6.15 -0.43
CA ALA A 149 10.23 -6.76 0.69
C ALA A 149 11.00 -7.91 1.36
N GLN A 150 11.83 -8.63 0.61
CA GLN A 150 12.72 -9.68 1.13
C GLN A 150 13.97 -9.10 1.78
N ALA A 151 14.57 -8.06 1.20
CA ALA A 151 15.77 -7.42 1.72
C ALA A 151 15.52 -6.69 3.05
N HIS A 152 14.35 -6.11 3.18
CA HIS A 152 13.94 -5.31 4.33
C HIS A 152 12.53 -5.69 4.75
N LYS A 153 12.32 -6.00 6.03
CA LYS A 153 10.98 -6.29 6.57
C LYS A 153 10.19 -4.98 6.72
N VAL A 154 9.85 -4.37 5.58
CA VAL A 154 9.11 -3.09 5.51
C VAL A 154 7.67 -3.31 5.09
N ASN A 155 6.79 -2.40 5.48
CA ASN A 155 5.35 -2.47 5.21
C ASN A 155 4.89 -1.43 4.18
N ALA A 156 5.80 -0.65 3.59
CA ALA A 156 5.45 0.33 2.58
C ALA A 156 6.56 0.52 1.54
N PHE A 157 6.15 0.86 0.32
CA PHE A 157 7.02 1.12 -0.83
C PHE A 157 6.46 2.30 -1.60
N LEU A 158 7.30 3.29 -1.93
CA LEU A 158 6.94 4.38 -2.80
C LEU A 158 7.30 4.01 -4.24
N LEU A 159 6.33 4.01 -5.14
CA LEU A 159 6.56 3.79 -6.58
C LEU A 159 6.84 5.14 -7.23
N ALA A 160 8.04 5.34 -7.80
CA ALA A 160 8.43 6.61 -8.43
C ALA A 160 7.41 7.06 -9.49
N SER A 161 7.00 8.32 -9.44
CA SER A 161 5.99 8.94 -10.33
C SER A 161 4.66 8.18 -10.42
N HIS A 162 4.26 7.46 -9.35
CA HIS A 162 3.09 6.60 -9.42
C HIS A 162 2.21 6.69 -8.15
N GLY A 163 2.73 6.30 -6.99
CA GLY A 163 1.96 6.23 -5.76
C GLY A 163 2.61 5.33 -4.72
N VAL A 164 1.83 4.74 -3.83
CA VAL A 164 2.32 3.96 -2.69
C VAL A 164 1.71 2.56 -2.67
N VAL A 165 2.49 1.57 -2.24
CA VAL A 165 2.04 0.21 -1.90
C VAL A 165 2.28 -0.03 -0.42
N VAL A 166 1.25 -0.43 0.31
CA VAL A 166 1.26 -0.59 1.77
C VAL A 166 0.75 -1.96 2.16
N LEU A 167 1.46 -2.63 3.05
CA LEU A 167 1.10 -3.93 3.61
C LEU A 167 0.57 -3.78 5.03
N GLY A 168 -0.29 -4.70 5.42
CA GLY A 168 -0.75 -4.87 6.79
C GLY A 168 -1.04 -6.34 7.12
N LYS A 169 -1.05 -6.68 8.40
CA LYS A 169 -1.43 -8.03 8.86
C LYS A 169 -2.88 -8.40 8.53
N ASP A 170 -3.72 -7.39 8.34
CA ASP A 170 -5.10 -7.46 7.87
C ASP A 170 -5.47 -6.16 7.14
N ILE A 171 -6.68 -6.07 6.63
CA ILE A 171 -7.13 -4.92 5.83
C ILE A 171 -7.23 -3.62 6.66
N GLU A 172 -7.60 -3.69 7.94
CA GLU A 172 -7.62 -2.50 8.81
C GLU A 172 -6.21 -1.97 9.04
N ASP A 173 -5.28 -2.87 9.32
CA ASP A 173 -3.89 -2.50 9.57
C ASP A 173 -3.25 -1.89 8.31
N ALA A 174 -3.49 -2.47 7.12
CA ALA A 174 -2.99 -1.92 5.86
C ALA A 174 -3.58 -0.53 5.56
N VAL A 175 -4.87 -0.32 5.80
CA VAL A 175 -5.52 0.98 5.63
C VAL A 175 -4.97 1.99 6.64
N ASN A 176 -4.87 1.65 7.92
CA ASN A 176 -4.32 2.52 8.94
C ASN A 176 -2.86 2.92 8.64
N ASN A 177 -2.06 2.00 8.11
CA ASN A 177 -0.69 2.28 7.68
C ASN A 177 -0.67 3.25 6.49
N ALA A 178 -1.57 3.08 5.52
CA ALA A 178 -1.68 3.97 4.37
C ALA A 178 -2.12 5.39 4.77
N GLU A 179 -3.06 5.49 5.72
CA GLU A 179 -3.52 6.77 6.27
C GLU A 179 -2.42 7.52 7.01
N GLU A 180 -1.67 6.83 7.87
CA GLU A 180 -0.52 7.43 8.59
C GLU A 180 0.55 7.91 7.61
N LEU A 181 0.83 7.14 6.56
CA LEU A 181 1.80 7.54 5.54
C LEU A 181 1.37 8.78 4.78
N GLU A 182 0.11 8.86 4.35
CA GLU A 182 -0.40 10.02 3.63
C GLU A 182 -0.37 11.27 4.52
N GLU A 183 -0.76 11.15 5.80
CA GLU A 183 -0.68 12.28 6.75
C GLU A 183 0.77 12.68 7.03
N THR A 184 1.69 11.73 7.18
CA THR A 184 3.12 12.03 7.34
C THR A 184 3.67 12.75 6.10
N ALA A 185 3.33 12.30 4.89
CA ALA A 185 3.72 12.97 3.66
C ALA A 185 3.12 14.39 3.57
N ARG A 186 1.85 14.55 3.95
CA ARG A 186 1.20 15.87 4.02
C ARG A 186 1.92 16.81 4.96
N LEU A 187 2.27 16.36 6.16
CA LEU A 187 3.04 17.14 7.13
C LEU A 187 4.42 17.52 6.56
N ALA A 188 5.11 16.60 5.88
CA ALA A 188 6.39 16.89 5.23
C ALA A 188 6.28 18.02 4.20
N PHE A 189 5.21 18.04 3.38
CA PHE A 189 4.96 19.13 2.44
C PHE A 189 4.59 20.45 3.13
N ILE A 190 3.82 20.44 4.21
CA ILE A 190 3.49 21.63 5.00
C ILE A 190 4.77 22.23 5.61
N LEU A 191 5.64 21.39 6.12
CA LEU A 191 6.87 21.80 6.85
C LEU A 191 8.09 22.01 5.93
N ARG A 192 7.97 21.84 4.61
CA ARG A 192 9.10 21.82 3.67
C ARG A 192 10.03 23.05 3.72
N SER A 193 9.50 24.20 4.14
CA SER A 193 10.25 25.46 4.27
C SER A 193 10.71 25.75 5.71
N GLU A 194 10.38 24.85 6.64
CA GLU A 194 10.63 25.01 8.06
C GLU A 194 11.84 24.17 8.53
N LYS A 195 12.37 24.51 9.69
CA LYS A 195 13.39 23.68 10.35
C LYS A 195 12.70 22.53 11.08
N ILE A 196 12.67 21.36 10.44
CA ILE A 196 12.05 20.16 11.02
C ILE A 196 12.96 19.54 12.08
N ARG A 197 12.41 19.27 13.27
CA ARG A 197 13.02 18.39 14.26
C ARG A 197 12.78 16.94 13.86
N TYR A 198 13.78 16.28 13.34
CA TYR A 198 13.73 14.85 13.07
C TYR A 198 14.00 14.06 14.35
N LEU A 199 13.47 12.84 14.40
CA LEU A 199 13.77 11.90 15.47
C LEU A 199 15.22 11.41 15.35
N SER A 200 15.90 11.31 16.50
CA SER A 200 17.23 10.71 16.57
C SER A 200 17.18 9.19 16.44
N GLU A 201 18.30 8.56 16.14
CA GLU A 201 18.39 7.09 16.05
C GLU A 201 17.99 6.41 17.37
N SER A 202 18.32 7.01 18.53
CA SER A 202 17.91 6.50 19.84
C SER A 202 16.40 6.58 20.05
N GLU A 203 15.74 7.69 19.65
CA GLU A 203 14.28 7.82 19.73
C GLU A 203 13.58 6.83 18.78
N ILE A 204 14.14 6.62 17.59
CA ILE A 204 13.62 5.62 16.63
C ILE A 204 13.77 4.21 17.20
N ALA A 205 14.90 3.87 17.80
CA ALA A 205 15.14 2.55 18.40
C ALA A 205 14.17 2.27 19.56
N GLU A 206 13.91 3.25 20.43
CA GLU A 206 12.93 3.14 21.51
C GLU A 206 11.51 2.84 21.01
N LEU A 207 11.09 3.44 19.89
CA LEU A 207 9.77 3.23 19.30
C LEU A 207 9.60 1.85 18.61
N ARG A 208 10.71 1.15 18.35
CA ARG A 208 10.72 -0.18 17.71
C ARG A 208 10.88 -1.33 18.71
N SER A 209 11.18 -1.02 19.98
CA SER A 209 11.28 -1.99 21.07
C SER A 209 9.90 -2.42 21.57
#